data_32c3009cb0e5c592b8c530dfcc9c8234
#
_entry.id   32c3009cb0e5c592b8c530dfcc9c8234
#
_cell.length_a   1.000
_cell.length_b   1.000
_cell.length_c   1.000
_cell.angle_alpha   90.00
_cell.angle_beta   90.00
_cell.angle_gamma   90.00
#
_symmetry.space_group_name_H-M   'P 1'
#
loop_
_entity.id
_entity.type
_entity.pdbx_description
1 polymer ?
#
loop_
_entity_poly.entity_id
_entity_poly.type
_entity_poly.pdbx_seq_one_letter_code
_entity_poly.pdbx_strand_id
1 'polypeptide(L)'
;QILSSNPTLSLSDIMLLDKVQKHQPINGEQAKYLRKLGYIEGRKPNYYLAHHVVETLNDASLKSQYIKNKSFDDDYFKKMIIDYLRKFNTASRKEIDNLLREKLSDVLTEEQKTNKIGNLLKKLRMKNIIVVTQNKHWRLV
;
A
#
# COMPACT_ATOMS: atom_id res chain seq x y z
N GLN A 1 16.92 -16.45 -8.64
CA GLN A 1 16.05 -16.97 -7.57
C GLN A 1 14.56 -16.95 -7.99
N ILE A 2 14.10 -15.82 -8.52
CA ILE A 2 12.72 -15.70 -8.99
C ILE A 2 12.45 -16.72 -10.12
N LEU A 3 13.42 -16.89 -11.01
CA LEU A 3 13.30 -17.80 -12.15
C LEU A 3 13.06 -19.25 -11.73
N SER A 4 13.75 -19.72 -10.70
CA SER A 4 13.64 -21.10 -10.24
C SER A 4 12.37 -21.36 -9.43
N SER A 5 11.77 -20.31 -8.88
CA SER A 5 10.63 -20.43 -7.94
C SER A 5 9.28 -20.31 -8.62
N ASN A 6 9.21 -19.77 -9.83
CA ASN A 6 7.93 -19.57 -10.52
C ASN A 6 8.08 -19.78 -12.03
N PRO A 7 7.93 -21.04 -12.50
CA PRO A 7 8.11 -21.38 -13.91
C PRO A 7 7.06 -20.80 -14.85
N THR A 8 5.96 -20.27 -14.34
CA THR A 8 4.92 -19.64 -15.16
C THR A 8 5.24 -18.21 -15.60
N LEU A 9 6.27 -17.60 -15.00
CA LEU A 9 6.69 -16.24 -15.35
C LEU A 9 7.51 -16.25 -16.64
N SER A 10 7.28 -15.25 -17.49
CA SER A 10 8.14 -15.02 -18.64
C SER A 10 9.47 -14.44 -18.21
N LEU A 11 10.48 -14.51 -19.07
CA LEU A 11 11.79 -13.90 -18.80
C LEU A 11 11.65 -12.40 -18.61
N SER A 12 10.82 -11.73 -19.41
CA SER A 12 10.56 -10.31 -19.28
C SER A 12 9.98 -9.96 -17.91
N ASP A 13 9.03 -10.77 -17.42
CA ASP A 13 8.42 -10.58 -16.10
C ASP A 13 9.45 -10.71 -14.99
N ILE A 14 10.30 -11.72 -15.09
CA ILE A 14 11.37 -11.96 -14.11
C ILE A 14 12.33 -10.77 -14.06
N MET A 15 12.72 -10.22 -15.20
CA MET A 15 13.57 -9.04 -15.26
C MET A 15 12.94 -7.81 -14.63
N LEU A 16 11.64 -7.60 -14.85
CA LEU A 16 10.90 -6.49 -14.24
C LEU A 16 10.78 -6.66 -12.74
N LEU A 17 10.48 -7.87 -12.26
CA LEU A 17 10.39 -8.15 -10.83
C LEU A 17 11.74 -7.99 -10.13
N ASP A 18 12.83 -8.36 -10.80
CA ASP A 18 14.17 -8.15 -10.28
C ASP A 18 14.48 -6.66 -10.11
N LYS A 19 14.08 -5.82 -11.08
CA LYS A 19 14.22 -4.37 -10.96
C LYS A 19 13.42 -3.83 -9.76
N VAL A 20 12.20 -4.30 -9.56
CA VAL A 20 11.36 -3.89 -8.43
C VAL A 20 12.03 -4.28 -7.11
N GLN A 21 12.54 -5.51 -7.02
CA GLN A 21 13.22 -6.00 -5.82
C GLN A 21 14.44 -5.13 -5.47
N LYS A 22 15.17 -4.68 -6.47
CA LYS A 22 16.38 -3.87 -6.29
C LYS A 22 16.08 -2.37 -6.22
N HIS A 23 14.81 -1.99 -6.20
CA HIS A 23 14.34 -0.60 -6.21
C HIS A 23 14.85 0.17 -7.43
N GLN A 24 15.04 -0.51 -8.56
CA GLN A 24 15.40 0.13 -9.82
C GLN A 24 14.15 0.67 -10.49
N PRO A 25 14.25 1.79 -11.25
CA PRO A 25 13.08 2.38 -11.88
C PRO A 25 12.45 1.47 -12.92
N ILE A 26 11.10 1.48 -12.97
CA ILE A 26 10.32 0.89 -14.06
C ILE A 26 9.37 1.98 -14.58
N ASN A 27 9.00 1.89 -15.87
CA ASN A 27 8.08 2.88 -16.43
C ASN A 27 6.64 2.60 -16.02
N GLY A 28 5.74 3.59 -16.31
CA GLY A 28 4.35 3.49 -15.91
C GLY A 28 3.59 2.31 -16.52
N GLU A 29 3.90 1.95 -17.76
CA GLU A 29 3.28 0.80 -18.42
C GLU A 29 3.73 -0.51 -17.81
N GLN A 30 5.02 -0.64 -17.49
CA GLN A 30 5.57 -1.80 -16.81
C GLN A 30 4.95 -1.98 -15.42
N ALA A 31 4.83 -0.90 -14.67
CA ALA A 31 4.20 -0.91 -13.34
C ALA A 31 2.73 -1.33 -13.44
N LYS A 32 1.99 -0.78 -14.39
CA LYS A 32 0.59 -1.11 -14.63
C LYS A 32 0.42 -2.60 -15.00
N TYR A 33 1.29 -3.11 -15.85
CA TYR A 33 1.29 -4.51 -16.25
C TYR A 33 1.52 -5.45 -15.06
N LEU A 34 2.54 -5.18 -14.26
CA LEU A 34 2.86 -6.00 -13.07
C LEU A 34 1.76 -5.91 -12.01
N ARG A 35 1.19 -4.73 -11.84
CA ARG A 35 0.09 -4.51 -10.90
C ARG A 35 -1.16 -5.26 -11.32
N LYS A 36 -1.47 -5.26 -12.60
CA LYS A 36 -2.61 -6.01 -13.17
C LYS A 36 -2.48 -7.50 -12.91
N LEU A 37 -1.25 -8.03 -12.97
CA LEU A 37 -0.97 -9.43 -12.66
C LEU A 37 -0.91 -9.70 -11.16
N GLY A 38 -0.94 -8.66 -10.33
CA GLY A 38 -0.87 -8.81 -8.88
C GLY A 38 0.52 -9.13 -8.34
N TYR A 39 1.58 -8.82 -9.08
CA TYR A 39 2.95 -9.13 -8.68
C TYR A 39 3.63 -8.06 -7.84
N ILE A 40 3.13 -6.83 -7.87
CA ILE A 40 3.71 -5.73 -7.11
C ILE A 40 2.65 -5.00 -6.28
N GLU A 41 3.11 -4.36 -5.21
CA GLU A 41 2.34 -3.49 -4.35
C GLU A 41 3.06 -2.15 -4.23
N GLY A 42 2.46 -1.22 -3.49
CA GLY A 42 3.03 0.09 -3.31
C GLY A 42 2.61 1.07 -4.38
N ARG A 43 3.23 2.24 -4.38
CA ARG A 43 2.93 3.32 -5.32
C ARG A 43 4.20 3.93 -5.87
N LYS A 44 4.08 4.61 -6.99
CA LYS A 44 5.20 5.28 -7.64
C LYS A 44 5.88 6.28 -6.67
N PRO A 45 7.20 6.31 -6.57
CA PRO A 45 8.16 5.42 -7.23
C PRO A 45 8.54 4.17 -6.41
N ASN A 46 7.87 3.91 -5.29
CA ASN A 46 8.26 2.92 -4.30
C ASN A 46 7.46 1.62 -4.44
N TYR A 47 7.57 0.96 -5.59
CA TYR A 47 6.97 -0.35 -5.79
C TYR A 47 7.78 -1.43 -5.09
N TYR A 48 7.10 -2.51 -4.66
CA TYR A 48 7.74 -3.67 -4.05
C TYR A 48 6.97 -4.94 -4.40
N LEU A 49 7.60 -6.11 -4.21
CA LEU A 49 7.01 -7.39 -4.57
C LEU A 49 5.75 -7.65 -3.72
N ALA A 50 4.70 -8.17 -4.35
CA ALA A 50 3.47 -8.49 -3.67
C ALA A 50 3.64 -9.62 -2.65
N HIS A 51 2.77 -9.65 -1.64
CA HIS A 51 2.83 -10.63 -0.55
C HIS A 51 2.88 -12.07 -1.05
N HIS A 52 2.02 -12.45 -2.01
CA HIS A 52 1.97 -13.81 -2.50
C HIS A 52 3.23 -14.22 -3.27
N VAL A 53 3.89 -13.27 -3.94
CA VAL A 53 5.16 -13.52 -4.63
C VAL A 53 6.25 -13.79 -3.61
N VAL A 54 6.34 -12.94 -2.58
CA VAL A 54 7.32 -13.08 -1.49
C VAL A 54 7.12 -14.40 -0.75
N GLU A 55 5.87 -14.76 -0.48
CA GLU A 55 5.52 -16.01 0.21
C GLU A 55 5.90 -17.23 -0.63
N THR A 56 5.65 -17.20 -1.94
CA THR A 56 6.01 -18.27 -2.86
C THR A 56 7.52 -18.51 -2.90
N LEU A 57 8.32 -17.45 -2.86
CA LEU A 57 9.77 -17.54 -2.84
C LEU A 57 10.32 -18.04 -1.51
N ASN A 58 9.56 -17.88 -0.44
CA ASN A 58 9.89 -18.32 0.92
C ASN A 58 11.29 -17.88 1.38
N ASP A 59 11.67 -16.66 1.06
CA ASP A 59 12.97 -16.07 1.41
C ASP A 59 12.76 -15.11 2.59
N ALA A 60 13.47 -15.35 3.71
CA ALA A 60 13.32 -14.54 4.92
C ALA A 60 13.69 -13.08 4.71
N SER A 61 14.71 -12.81 3.90
CA SER A 61 15.14 -11.45 3.57
C SER A 61 14.04 -10.70 2.82
N LEU A 62 13.41 -11.35 1.83
CA LEU A 62 12.31 -10.76 1.07
C LEU A 62 11.08 -10.50 1.94
N LYS A 63 10.78 -11.41 2.86
CA LYS A 63 9.68 -11.24 3.81
C LYS A 63 9.90 -10.02 4.71
N SER A 64 11.11 -9.84 5.21
CA SER A 64 11.48 -8.66 6.02
C SER A 64 11.36 -7.38 5.21
N GLN A 65 11.82 -7.38 3.96
CA GLN A 65 11.69 -6.23 3.06
C GLN A 65 10.23 -5.90 2.79
N TYR A 66 9.39 -6.91 2.60
CA TYR A 66 7.96 -6.72 2.37
C TYR A 66 7.31 -5.98 3.54
N ILE A 67 7.56 -6.45 4.76
CA ILE A 67 6.99 -5.84 5.98
C ILE A 67 7.44 -4.37 6.11
N LYS A 68 8.72 -4.11 5.87
CA LYS A 68 9.28 -2.76 5.92
C LYS A 68 8.63 -1.83 4.90
N ASN A 69 8.51 -2.28 3.65
CA ASN A 69 7.94 -1.49 2.56
C ASN A 69 6.46 -1.22 2.80
N LYS A 70 5.72 -2.21 3.28
CA LYS A 70 4.31 -2.04 3.60
C LYS A 70 4.11 -1.05 4.75
N SER A 71 4.98 -1.07 5.74
CA SER A 71 4.95 -0.11 6.85
C SER A 71 5.14 1.33 6.36
N PHE A 72 6.08 1.57 5.47
CA PHE A 72 6.27 2.89 4.86
C PHE A 72 5.04 3.35 4.08
N ASP A 73 4.41 2.44 3.36
CA ASP A 73 3.22 2.74 2.59
C ASP A 73 2.04 3.12 3.52
N ASP A 74 1.84 2.37 4.58
CA ASP A 74 0.82 2.68 5.59
C ASP A 74 1.11 4.02 6.28
N ASP A 75 2.36 4.31 6.60
CA ASP A 75 2.76 5.58 7.23
C ASP A 75 2.47 6.77 6.31
N TYR A 76 2.64 6.61 5.01
CA TYR A 76 2.29 7.65 4.06
C TYR A 76 0.79 7.99 4.12
N PHE A 77 -0.07 6.97 4.12
CA PHE A 77 -1.52 7.19 4.19
C PHE A 77 -1.94 7.76 5.54
N LYS A 78 -1.33 7.30 6.63
CA LYS A 78 -1.56 7.88 7.97
C LYS A 78 -1.20 9.36 8.00
N LYS A 79 -0.07 9.72 7.40
CA LYS A 79 0.38 11.12 7.32
C LYS A 79 -0.61 11.96 6.53
N MET A 80 -1.15 11.44 5.44
CA MET A 80 -2.19 12.15 4.68
C MET A 80 -3.41 12.47 5.53
N ILE A 81 -3.86 11.52 6.34
CA ILE A 81 -4.99 11.73 7.25
C ILE A 81 -4.66 12.81 8.28
N ILE A 82 -3.49 12.72 8.90
CA ILE A 82 -3.05 13.69 9.93
C ILE A 82 -2.95 15.09 9.34
N ASP A 83 -2.34 15.24 8.18
CA ASP A 83 -2.19 16.53 7.51
C ASP A 83 -3.54 17.13 7.15
N TYR A 84 -4.49 16.30 6.68
CA TYR A 84 -5.84 16.74 6.41
C TYR A 84 -6.53 17.28 7.67
N LEU A 85 -6.43 16.55 8.78
CA LEU A 85 -7.03 16.96 10.05
C LEU A 85 -6.39 18.21 10.63
N ARG A 86 -5.07 18.40 10.42
CA ARG A 86 -4.41 19.66 10.82
C ARG A 86 -4.95 20.84 10.04
N LYS A 87 -5.22 20.64 8.77
CA LYS A 87 -5.66 21.72 7.87
C LYS A 87 -7.14 22.04 8.03
N PHE A 88 -7.99 21.02 8.19
CA PHE A 88 -9.45 21.18 8.20
C PHE A 88 -10.10 20.91 9.55
N ASN A 89 -9.33 20.58 10.56
CA ASN A 89 -9.73 20.30 11.95
C ASN A 89 -10.50 19.00 12.14
N THR A 90 -11.53 18.76 11.35
CA THR A 90 -12.34 17.52 11.42
C THR A 90 -12.56 16.93 10.04
N ALA A 91 -12.85 15.64 9.99
CA ALA A 91 -13.20 14.96 8.75
C ALA A 91 -14.21 13.84 9.02
N SER A 92 -15.19 13.73 8.13
CA SER A 92 -16.10 12.58 8.12
C SER A 92 -15.41 11.38 7.46
N ARG A 93 -15.98 10.19 7.65
CA ARG A 93 -15.47 8.98 6.98
C ARG A 93 -15.45 9.16 5.45
N LYS A 94 -16.49 9.78 4.91
CA LYS A 94 -16.61 10.04 3.48
C LYS A 94 -15.49 10.94 2.97
N GLU A 95 -15.15 11.97 3.72
CA GLU A 95 -14.05 12.88 3.35
C GLU A 95 -12.72 12.16 3.35
N ILE A 96 -12.47 11.30 4.34
CA ILE A 96 -11.25 10.50 4.41
C ILE A 96 -11.22 9.47 3.27
N ASP A 97 -12.35 8.82 2.97
CA ASP A 97 -12.43 7.90 1.84
C ASP A 97 -12.08 8.61 0.52
N ASN A 98 -12.62 9.80 0.29
CA ASN A 98 -12.32 10.58 -0.92
C ASN A 98 -10.85 10.99 -0.98
N LEU A 99 -10.24 11.31 0.15
CA LEU A 99 -8.84 11.69 0.23
C LEU A 99 -7.92 10.53 -0.17
N LEU A 100 -8.19 9.33 0.30
CA LEU A 100 -7.30 8.17 0.16
C LEU A 100 -7.62 7.28 -1.04
N ARG A 101 -8.87 7.22 -1.45
CA ARG A 101 -9.33 6.23 -2.44
C ARG A 101 -8.58 6.31 -3.76
N GLU A 102 -8.28 7.50 -4.25
CA GLU A 102 -7.53 7.70 -5.48
C GLU A 102 -6.07 7.26 -5.38
N LYS A 103 -5.52 7.27 -4.17
CA LYS A 103 -4.13 6.91 -3.92
C LYS A 103 -3.94 5.43 -3.65
N LEU A 104 -5.03 4.71 -3.36
CA LEU A 104 -4.97 3.27 -3.15
C LEU A 104 -4.85 2.53 -4.48
N SER A 105 -4.25 1.34 -4.43
CA SER A 105 -4.00 0.54 -5.62
C SER A 105 -5.29 0.15 -6.34
N ASP A 106 -5.30 0.30 -7.67
CA ASP A 106 -6.44 -0.12 -8.51
C ASP A 106 -6.69 -1.63 -8.48
N VAL A 107 -5.71 -2.41 -8.02
CA VAL A 107 -5.84 -3.86 -7.85
C VAL A 107 -6.82 -4.19 -6.72
N LEU A 108 -6.97 -3.28 -5.76
CA LEU A 108 -7.88 -3.48 -4.64
C LEU A 108 -9.33 -3.29 -5.09
N THR A 109 -10.21 -4.17 -4.60
CA THR A 109 -11.66 -3.98 -4.78
C THR A 109 -12.12 -2.80 -3.91
N GLU A 110 -13.33 -2.30 -4.16
CA GLU A 110 -13.89 -1.22 -3.35
C GLU A 110 -14.03 -1.64 -1.88
N GLU A 111 -14.40 -2.89 -1.63
CA GLU A 111 -14.47 -3.44 -0.28
C GLU A 111 -13.10 -3.47 0.40
N GLN A 112 -12.06 -3.89 -0.32
CA GLN A 112 -10.70 -3.92 0.20
C GLN A 112 -10.19 -2.51 0.51
N LYS A 113 -10.49 -1.53 -0.34
CA LYS A 113 -10.14 -0.13 -0.09
C LYS A 113 -10.82 0.39 1.17
N THR A 114 -12.10 0.11 1.32
CA THR A 114 -12.87 0.50 2.51
C THR A 114 -12.27 -0.11 3.77
N ASN A 115 -11.92 -1.39 3.74
CA ASN A 115 -11.31 -2.08 4.87
C ASN A 115 -9.94 -1.52 5.21
N LYS A 116 -9.12 -1.21 4.19
CA LYS A 116 -7.79 -0.62 4.42
C LYS A 116 -7.89 0.73 5.10
N ILE A 117 -8.78 1.59 4.64
CA ILE A 117 -9.00 2.92 5.24
C ILE A 117 -9.48 2.76 6.69
N GLY A 118 -10.42 1.86 6.95
CA GLY A 118 -10.90 1.56 8.28
C GLY A 118 -9.79 1.10 9.21
N ASN A 119 -8.91 0.23 8.73
CA ASN A 119 -7.78 -0.26 9.51
C ASN A 119 -6.77 0.85 9.83
N LEU A 120 -6.51 1.76 8.89
CA LEU A 120 -5.63 2.91 9.13
C LEU A 120 -6.20 3.83 10.21
N LEU A 121 -7.48 4.13 10.13
CA LEU A 121 -8.18 4.94 11.14
C LEU A 121 -8.14 4.28 12.51
N LYS A 122 -8.38 2.97 12.56
CA LYS A 122 -8.33 2.20 13.80
C LYS A 122 -6.94 2.26 14.43
N LYS A 123 -5.89 2.09 13.63
CA LYS A 123 -4.50 2.16 14.11
C LYS A 123 -4.17 3.53 14.69
N LEU A 124 -4.58 4.60 14.01
CA LEU A 124 -4.36 5.98 14.49
C LEU A 124 -5.13 6.24 15.78
N ARG A 125 -6.35 5.73 15.89
CA ARG A 125 -7.17 5.86 17.09
C ARG A 125 -6.56 5.12 18.27
N MET A 126 -6.09 3.89 18.04
CA MET A 126 -5.48 3.07 19.10
C MET A 126 -4.18 3.69 19.64
N LYS A 127 -3.47 4.43 18.81
CA LYS A 127 -2.27 5.18 19.23
C LYS A 127 -2.59 6.54 19.84
N ASN A 128 -3.86 6.86 20.02
CA ASN A 128 -4.34 8.13 20.55
C ASN A 128 -3.90 9.35 19.73
N ILE A 129 -3.76 9.18 18.42
CA ILE A 129 -3.41 10.27 17.49
C ILE A 129 -4.68 10.96 17.03
N ILE A 130 -5.76 10.21 16.81
CA ILE A 130 -7.08 10.75 16.42
C ILE A 130 -8.16 10.26 17.37
N VAL A 131 -9.26 10.97 17.38
CA VAL A 131 -10.43 10.64 18.20
C VAL A 131 -11.71 10.91 17.39
N VAL A 132 -12.76 10.15 17.69
CA VAL A 132 -14.09 10.34 17.09
C VAL A 132 -14.87 11.35 17.91
N THR A 133 -15.44 12.34 17.24
CA THR A 133 -16.35 13.33 17.87
C THR A 133 -17.76 12.76 18.02
N GLN A 134 -18.63 13.49 18.76
CA GLN A 134 -20.04 13.11 18.92
C GLN A 134 -20.78 13.04 17.59
N ASN A 135 -20.36 13.82 16.60
CA ASN A 135 -20.96 13.84 15.27
C ASN A 135 -20.38 12.77 14.34
N LYS A 136 -19.66 11.81 14.88
CA LYS A 136 -18.97 10.74 14.12
C LYS A 136 -17.93 11.28 13.14
N HIS A 137 -17.34 12.43 13.45
CA HIS A 137 -16.21 12.97 12.71
C HIS A 137 -14.92 12.62 13.43
N TRP A 138 -13.82 12.59 12.67
CA TRP A 138 -12.49 12.36 13.21
C TRP A 138 -11.79 13.69 13.41
N ARG A 139 -11.00 13.79 14.47
CA ARG A 139 -10.12 14.94 14.72
C ARG A 139 -8.85 14.49 15.41
N LEU A 140 -7.82 15.34 15.38
CA LEU A 140 -6.60 15.08 16.15
C LEU A 140 -6.89 15.24 17.65
N VAL A 141 -6.21 14.39 18.42
CA VAL A 141 -6.28 14.47 19.89
C VAL A 141 -5.70 15.78 20.40
#